data_fe6f362fe1f918c4c61b542d2138127c
#
_entry.id   fe6f362fe1f918c4c61b542d2138127c
#
_cell.length_a   1.000
_cell.length_b   1.000
_cell.length_c   1.000
_cell.angle_alpha   90.00
_cell.angle_beta   90.00
_cell.angle_gamma   90.00
#
_symmetry.space_group_name_H-M   'P 1'
#
loop_
_entity.id
_entity.type
_entity.pdbx_description
1 polymer ?
#
loop_
_entity_poly.entity_id
_entity_poly.type
_entity_poly.pdbx_seq_one_letter_code
_entity_poly.pdbx_strand_id
1 'polypeptide(L)'
;MFVKKFHDPLSPGKQCVTLVDEDDIPLDYPGLFISQVVSRSRYSINTQERMVRDLQFFLLWWQERNKDGGNLLERIQTGEYLTQNEIERFSDATRLKREEAFLDPNVLSMHPEIQQRIVMEAVYAGQVKRSLVKAQTTNYRLVMARRYINYLIQLIHGLNESWVLRQSREDMLHALDLEMRPVSSDEQTDPDSPKGSEPEISDNAIILLEHLIENDPSSIYFRRIWKNPTIQERNCLIIDLLRTTGIRRSELCGIKLDDIDFSTHKLRIIRRPNDKADRRALTSQVKTLSHTSVLPAHLRHRIKDYIVDIRSKVPGVQGVEYLFVAHKGKTCGRELSLKAVSKIFVQFSLVLGESISAHKLRHRFVQDLKSLMDELKVDAEEQAQIMCQLLGWSPNSDMPEKVYDIYNLNQKAVRAITALNEKRFAPKKAYDNDIDF
;
A
#
# COMPACT_ATOMS: atom_id res chain seq x y z
N MET A 1 9.77 1.97 -23.49
CA MET A 1 8.33 1.68 -23.26
C MET A 1 7.86 2.21 -21.91
N PHE A 2 6.60 2.71 -21.80
CA PHE A 2 6.06 3.41 -20.65
C PHE A 2 4.67 2.91 -20.30
N VAL A 3 4.32 2.94 -19.00
CA VAL A 3 2.96 2.64 -18.53
C VAL A 3 2.15 3.92 -18.59
N LYS A 4 1.08 3.92 -19.39
CA LYS A 4 0.18 5.06 -19.56
C LYS A 4 -1.23 4.73 -19.09
N LYS A 5 -1.85 5.68 -18.39
CA LYS A 5 -3.27 5.64 -18.02
C LYS A 5 -4.05 6.60 -18.91
N PHE A 6 -5.22 6.19 -19.31
CA PHE A 6 -6.13 6.99 -20.10
C PHE A 6 -7.57 6.71 -19.71
N HIS A 7 -8.48 7.59 -20.10
CA HIS A 7 -9.91 7.34 -19.98
C HIS A 7 -10.41 6.65 -21.23
N ASP A 8 -11.20 5.58 -21.05
CA ASP A 8 -11.84 4.88 -22.15
C ASP A 8 -12.77 5.85 -22.90
N PRO A 9 -12.51 6.15 -24.18
CA PRO A 9 -13.34 7.09 -24.94
C PRO A 9 -14.76 6.57 -25.15
N LEU A 10 -14.97 5.24 -25.09
CA LEU A 10 -16.28 4.60 -25.27
C LEU A 10 -17.04 4.44 -23.93
N SER A 11 -16.36 4.60 -22.81
CA SER A 11 -16.94 4.44 -21.47
C SER A 11 -16.50 5.59 -20.57
N PRO A 12 -17.15 6.76 -20.64
CA PRO A 12 -16.79 7.95 -19.86
C PRO A 12 -16.70 7.64 -18.36
N GLY A 13 -15.55 8.00 -17.76
CA GLY A 13 -15.25 7.72 -16.33
C GLY A 13 -14.51 6.42 -16.07
N LYS A 14 -14.43 5.50 -17.03
CA LYS A 14 -13.63 4.28 -16.91
C LYS A 14 -12.18 4.60 -17.23
N GLN A 15 -11.29 4.34 -16.28
CA GLN A 15 -9.84 4.41 -16.49
C GLN A 15 -9.31 3.09 -17.03
N CYS A 16 -8.41 3.17 -17.99
CA CYS A 16 -7.66 2.07 -18.56
C CYS A 16 -6.16 2.31 -18.38
N VAL A 17 -5.39 1.23 -18.49
CA VAL A 17 -3.93 1.26 -18.44
C VAL A 17 -3.36 0.42 -19.57
N THR A 18 -2.28 0.88 -20.19
CA THR A 18 -1.56 0.12 -21.24
C THR A 18 -0.07 0.41 -21.21
N LEU A 19 0.68 -0.34 -22.02
CA LEU A 19 2.09 -0.07 -22.34
C LEU A 19 2.18 0.63 -23.69
N VAL A 20 2.94 1.71 -23.73
CA VAL A 20 3.18 2.50 -24.95
C VAL A 20 4.69 2.62 -25.20
N ASP A 21 5.04 2.90 -26.44
CA ASP A 21 6.39 3.27 -26.86
C ASP A 21 6.72 4.76 -26.57
N GLU A 22 7.74 5.30 -27.20
CA GLU A 22 8.18 6.70 -27.04
C GLU A 22 7.23 7.68 -27.72
N ASP A 23 6.49 7.24 -28.74
CA ASP A 23 5.51 8.04 -29.48
C ASP A 23 4.09 7.90 -28.91
N ASP A 24 3.94 7.34 -27.71
CA ASP A 24 2.64 7.08 -27.06
C ASP A 24 1.76 6.04 -27.79
N ILE A 25 2.32 5.22 -28.67
CA ILE A 25 1.62 4.16 -29.41
C ILE A 25 1.57 2.90 -28.54
N PRO A 26 0.41 2.25 -28.35
CA PRO A 26 0.32 0.99 -27.65
C PRO A 26 1.17 -0.12 -28.30
N LEU A 27 1.90 -0.86 -27.50
CA LEU A 27 2.68 -2.02 -27.99
C LEU A 27 1.73 -3.14 -28.44
N ASP A 28 1.95 -3.73 -29.61
CA ASP A 28 1.04 -4.69 -30.24
C ASP A 28 0.64 -5.86 -29.32
N TYR A 29 1.52 -6.83 -29.13
CA TYR A 29 1.20 -8.04 -28.35
C TYR A 29 1.01 -7.76 -26.85
N PRO A 30 1.83 -6.93 -26.19
CA PRO A 30 1.56 -6.50 -24.83
C PRO A 30 0.23 -5.76 -24.68
N GLY A 31 -0.13 -4.89 -25.65
CA GLY A 31 -1.39 -4.18 -25.68
C GLY A 31 -2.59 -5.12 -25.83
N LEU A 32 -2.51 -6.12 -26.71
CA LEU A 32 -3.52 -7.17 -26.85
C LEU A 32 -3.72 -7.96 -25.55
N PHE A 33 -2.61 -8.41 -24.93
CA PHE A 33 -2.67 -9.09 -23.64
C PHE A 33 -3.33 -8.23 -22.57
N ILE A 34 -2.93 -6.97 -22.45
CA ILE A 34 -3.49 -6.05 -21.48
C ILE A 34 -4.98 -5.86 -21.71
N SER A 35 -5.42 -5.66 -22.95
CA SER A 35 -6.82 -5.45 -23.28
C SER A 35 -7.69 -6.69 -23.04
N GLN A 36 -7.20 -7.87 -23.43
CA GLN A 36 -7.96 -9.11 -23.39
C GLN A 36 -7.91 -9.82 -22.03
N VAL A 37 -6.80 -9.70 -21.29
CA VAL A 37 -6.59 -10.46 -20.06
C VAL A 37 -6.61 -9.56 -18.82
N VAL A 38 -5.87 -8.43 -18.84
CA VAL A 38 -5.74 -7.57 -17.67
C VAL A 38 -6.97 -6.69 -17.51
N SER A 39 -7.42 -6.01 -18.57
CA SER A 39 -8.53 -5.06 -18.52
C SER A 39 -9.89 -5.74 -18.35
N ARG A 40 -10.06 -6.99 -18.79
CA ARG A 40 -11.27 -7.80 -18.57
C ARG A 40 -11.34 -8.40 -17.17
N SER A 41 -10.24 -8.40 -16.43
CA SER A 41 -10.24 -8.84 -15.05
C SER A 41 -11.11 -7.90 -14.20
N ARG A 42 -11.74 -8.45 -13.14
CA ARG A 42 -12.53 -7.65 -12.17
C ARG A 42 -11.65 -6.86 -11.20
N TYR A 43 -10.34 -6.75 -11.47
CA TYR A 43 -9.42 -6.04 -10.61
C TYR A 43 -9.57 -4.52 -10.73
N SER A 44 -9.26 -3.82 -9.64
CA SER A 44 -9.22 -2.36 -9.65
C SER A 44 -8.15 -1.83 -10.59
N ILE A 45 -8.32 -0.61 -11.12
CA ILE A 45 -7.33 0.03 -12.02
C ILE A 45 -5.92 0.08 -11.42
N ASN A 46 -5.80 0.25 -10.11
CA ASN A 46 -4.50 0.25 -9.43
C ASN A 46 -3.87 -1.16 -9.43
N THR A 47 -4.66 -2.21 -9.33
CA THR A 47 -4.19 -3.59 -9.46
C THR A 47 -3.79 -3.88 -10.91
N GLN A 48 -4.59 -3.42 -11.87
CA GLN A 48 -4.27 -3.54 -13.30
C GLN A 48 -2.98 -2.77 -13.63
N GLU A 49 -2.79 -1.56 -13.13
CA GLU A 49 -1.54 -0.81 -13.30
C GLU A 49 -0.32 -1.56 -12.75
N ARG A 50 -0.45 -2.15 -11.55
CA ARG A 50 0.63 -3.00 -11.02
C ARG A 50 0.93 -4.16 -11.95
N MET A 51 -0.09 -4.89 -12.42
CA MET A 51 0.08 -6.00 -13.36
C MET A 51 0.78 -5.56 -14.65
N VAL A 52 0.45 -4.39 -15.18
CA VAL A 52 1.10 -3.81 -16.37
C VAL A 52 2.56 -3.42 -16.07
N ARG A 53 2.86 -2.93 -14.87
CA ARG A 53 4.24 -2.65 -14.43
C ARG A 53 5.07 -3.93 -14.25
N ASP A 54 4.46 -5.00 -13.76
CA ASP A 54 5.12 -6.31 -13.63
C ASP A 54 5.37 -6.91 -15.02
N LEU A 55 4.45 -6.75 -15.98
CA LEU A 55 4.68 -7.09 -17.39
C LEU A 55 5.80 -6.25 -18.01
N GLN A 56 5.79 -4.93 -17.78
CA GLN A 56 6.87 -4.04 -18.22
C GLN A 56 8.23 -4.49 -17.68
N PHE A 57 8.29 -4.96 -16.44
CA PHE A 57 9.52 -5.47 -15.84
C PHE A 57 10.07 -6.67 -16.63
N PHE A 58 9.20 -7.64 -16.98
CA PHE A 58 9.59 -8.80 -17.78
C PHE A 58 10.09 -8.40 -19.17
N LEU A 59 9.35 -7.52 -19.87
CA LEU A 59 9.71 -7.08 -21.21
C LEU A 59 11.03 -6.30 -21.26
N LEU A 60 11.29 -5.43 -20.27
CA LEU A 60 12.56 -4.73 -20.13
C LEU A 60 13.71 -5.70 -19.83
N TRP A 61 13.48 -6.68 -18.94
CA TRP A 61 14.47 -7.69 -18.65
C TRP A 61 14.81 -8.50 -19.90
N TRP A 62 13.81 -8.89 -20.68
CA TRP A 62 14.03 -9.61 -21.94
C TRP A 62 14.88 -8.79 -22.91
N GLN A 63 14.55 -7.53 -23.11
CA GLN A 63 15.25 -6.64 -24.06
C GLN A 63 16.67 -6.27 -23.62
N GLU A 64 16.85 -5.97 -22.35
CA GLU A 64 18.10 -5.37 -21.86
C GLU A 64 19.07 -6.39 -21.24
N ARG A 65 18.54 -7.45 -20.64
CA ARG A 65 19.33 -8.41 -19.86
C ARG A 65 19.40 -9.80 -20.47
N ASN A 66 18.50 -10.17 -21.34
CA ASN A 66 18.50 -11.46 -22.03
C ASN A 66 18.88 -11.28 -23.49
N LYS A 67 19.99 -10.58 -23.76
CA LYS A 67 20.46 -10.26 -25.12
C LYS A 67 20.67 -11.48 -26.01
N ASP A 68 21.08 -12.59 -25.42
CA ASP A 68 21.29 -13.85 -26.12
C ASP A 68 19.98 -14.60 -26.41
N GLY A 69 18.87 -14.17 -25.78
CA GLY A 69 17.56 -14.80 -25.92
C GLY A 69 16.85 -14.53 -27.24
N GLY A 70 17.35 -13.62 -28.05
CA GLY A 70 16.77 -13.27 -29.35
C GLY A 70 15.37 -12.67 -29.25
N ASN A 71 14.59 -12.74 -30.33
CA ASN A 71 13.23 -12.26 -30.38
C ASN A 71 12.27 -13.27 -29.72
N LEU A 72 11.64 -12.90 -28.62
CA LEU A 72 10.72 -13.77 -27.89
C LEU A 72 9.59 -14.31 -28.77
N LEU A 73 9.05 -13.47 -29.65
CA LEU A 73 7.92 -13.86 -30.51
C LEU A 73 8.34 -14.90 -31.56
N GLU A 74 9.49 -14.68 -32.21
CA GLU A 74 10.05 -15.63 -33.17
C GLU A 74 10.34 -16.97 -32.51
N ARG A 75 10.92 -16.98 -31.33
CA ARG A 75 11.17 -18.23 -30.58
C ARG A 75 9.88 -18.97 -30.27
N ILE A 76 8.84 -18.24 -29.80
CA ILE A 76 7.55 -18.89 -29.55
C ILE A 76 6.98 -19.45 -30.83
N GLN A 77 7.08 -18.77 -31.98
CA GLN A 77 6.62 -19.25 -33.27
C GLN A 77 7.33 -20.56 -33.69
N THR A 78 8.61 -20.68 -33.40
CA THR A 78 9.36 -21.91 -33.68
C THR A 78 9.20 -23.01 -32.62
N GLY A 79 8.50 -22.70 -31.54
CA GLY A 79 8.28 -23.62 -30.40
C GLY A 79 9.44 -23.65 -29.40
N GLU A 80 10.34 -22.67 -29.48
CA GLU A 80 11.41 -22.49 -28.51
C GLU A 80 10.93 -21.61 -27.36
N TYR A 81 10.72 -22.19 -26.19
CA TYR A 81 10.28 -21.49 -25.00
C TYR A 81 11.46 -21.06 -24.13
N LEU A 82 11.19 -20.50 -22.95
CA LEU A 82 12.25 -20.11 -22.03
C LEU A 82 13.02 -21.34 -21.54
N THR A 83 14.35 -21.24 -21.59
CA THR A 83 15.23 -22.24 -21.01
C THR A 83 15.28 -22.13 -19.48
N GLN A 84 15.69 -23.21 -18.82
CA GLN A 84 15.87 -23.22 -17.37
C GLN A 84 16.80 -22.09 -16.90
N ASN A 85 17.91 -21.85 -17.56
CA ASN A 85 18.84 -20.77 -17.24
C ASN A 85 18.20 -19.38 -17.37
N GLU A 86 17.38 -19.16 -18.41
CA GLU A 86 16.65 -17.90 -18.56
C GLU A 86 15.63 -17.68 -17.42
N ILE A 87 14.95 -18.75 -17.01
CA ILE A 87 14.01 -18.72 -15.89
C ILE A 87 14.72 -18.35 -14.58
N GLU A 88 15.85 -18.99 -14.27
CA GLU A 88 16.66 -18.71 -13.08
C GLU A 88 17.19 -17.27 -13.09
N ARG A 89 17.76 -16.81 -14.21
CA ARG A 89 18.24 -15.43 -14.38
C ARG A 89 17.12 -14.41 -14.23
N PHE A 90 15.93 -14.70 -14.74
CA PHE A 90 14.76 -13.84 -14.56
C PHE A 90 14.29 -13.84 -13.09
N SER A 91 14.22 -15.00 -12.46
CA SER A 91 13.90 -15.13 -11.04
C SER A 91 14.82 -14.28 -10.18
N ASP A 92 16.14 -14.34 -10.39
CA ASP A 92 17.11 -13.52 -9.68
C ASP A 92 16.88 -12.02 -9.90
N ALA A 93 16.60 -11.61 -11.13
CA ALA A 93 16.29 -10.21 -11.44
C ALA A 93 15.00 -9.73 -10.72
N THR A 94 13.98 -10.61 -10.59
CA THR A 94 12.72 -10.26 -9.93
C THR A 94 12.88 -9.96 -8.45
N ARG A 95 13.95 -10.41 -7.80
CA ARG A 95 14.27 -10.18 -6.38
C ARG A 95 14.81 -8.78 -6.10
N LEU A 96 15.35 -8.11 -7.12
CA LEU A 96 15.96 -6.80 -7.00
C LEU A 96 14.94 -5.66 -7.13
N LYS A 97 15.23 -4.51 -6.53
CA LYS A 97 14.50 -3.28 -6.88
C LYS A 97 14.70 -2.96 -8.34
N ARG A 98 13.70 -2.31 -8.97
CA ARG A 98 13.72 -2.05 -10.40
C ARG A 98 14.96 -1.28 -10.85
N GLU A 99 15.36 -0.28 -10.09
CA GLU A 99 16.53 0.54 -10.36
C GLU A 99 17.81 -0.31 -10.39
N GLU A 100 17.94 -1.29 -9.50
CA GLU A 100 19.09 -2.18 -9.42
C GLU A 100 19.05 -3.33 -10.44
N ALA A 101 17.85 -3.80 -10.77
CA ALA A 101 17.68 -4.87 -11.76
C ALA A 101 18.14 -4.42 -13.17
N PHE A 102 18.02 -3.12 -13.47
CA PHE A 102 18.35 -2.53 -14.78
C PHE A 102 19.57 -1.60 -14.75
N LEU A 103 20.28 -1.48 -13.62
CA LEU A 103 21.59 -0.81 -13.61
C LEU A 103 22.57 -1.53 -14.54
N ASP A 104 23.05 -0.83 -15.57
CA ASP A 104 24.13 -1.32 -16.40
C ASP A 104 25.43 -1.26 -15.57
N PRO A 105 26.15 -2.38 -15.40
CA PRO A 105 27.45 -2.38 -14.74
C PRO A 105 28.45 -1.38 -15.36
N ASN A 106 28.30 -1.07 -16.66
CA ASN A 106 29.15 -0.12 -17.37
C ASN A 106 28.75 1.35 -17.09
N VAL A 107 27.47 1.63 -16.73
CA VAL A 107 27.03 2.99 -16.34
C VAL A 107 27.56 3.36 -14.96
N LEU A 108 27.80 2.38 -14.09
CA LEU A 108 28.48 2.60 -12.81
C LEU A 108 29.90 3.16 -12.99
N SER A 109 30.55 2.89 -14.13
CA SER A 109 31.89 3.44 -14.44
C SER A 109 31.88 4.92 -14.84
N MET A 110 30.73 5.46 -15.23
CA MET A 110 30.61 6.85 -15.70
C MET A 110 30.25 7.87 -14.63
N HIS A 111 29.88 7.44 -13.40
CA HIS A 111 29.56 8.29 -12.28
C HIS A 111 30.47 8.03 -11.07
N PRO A 112 31.58 8.75 -10.94
CA PRO A 112 32.58 8.55 -9.85
C PRO A 112 31.99 8.65 -8.44
N GLU A 113 30.98 9.51 -8.25
CA GLU A 113 30.29 9.68 -6.96
C GLU A 113 29.47 8.43 -6.57
N ILE A 114 28.86 7.75 -7.54
CA ILE A 114 28.14 6.50 -7.31
C ILE A 114 29.12 5.36 -7.04
N GLN A 115 30.25 5.31 -7.76
CA GLN A 115 31.32 4.36 -7.50
C GLN A 115 31.91 4.51 -6.11
N GLN A 116 32.25 5.75 -5.69
CA GLN A 116 32.79 6.01 -4.36
C GLN A 116 31.80 5.57 -3.27
N ARG A 117 30.49 5.85 -3.46
CA ARG A 117 29.45 5.44 -2.53
C ARG A 117 29.31 3.92 -2.44
N ILE A 118 29.29 3.20 -3.57
CA ILE A 118 29.22 1.74 -3.59
C ILE A 118 30.47 1.10 -3.01
N VAL A 119 31.67 1.63 -3.31
CA VAL A 119 32.93 1.13 -2.74
C VAL A 119 32.99 1.42 -1.24
N MET A 120 32.56 2.61 -0.79
CA MET A 120 32.50 2.94 0.63
C MET A 120 31.48 2.07 1.37
N GLU A 121 30.27 1.87 0.81
CA GLU A 121 29.29 0.97 1.39
C GLU A 121 29.75 -0.50 1.39
N ALA A 122 30.50 -0.95 0.38
CA ALA A 122 31.06 -2.29 0.33
C ALA A 122 32.22 -2.49 1.34
N VAL A 123 33.08 -1.48 1.52
CA VAL A 123 34.20 -1.52 2.47
C VAL A 123 33.73 -1.44 3.92
N TYR A 124 32.69 -0.64 4.21
CA TYR A 124 32.15 -0.50 5.57
C TYR A 124 31.16 -1.60 5.97
N ALA A 125 30.48 -2.27 5.02
CA ALA A 125 29.44 -3.25 5.33
C ALA A 125 29.84 -4.72 5.13
N GLY A 126 31.05 -5.00 4.60
CA GLY A 126 31.50 -6.38 4.33
C GLY A 126 30.60 -7.17 3.38
N GLN A 127 29.48 -6.63 2.97
CA GLN A 127 28.55 -7.17 1.97
C GLN A 127 27.76 -6.03 1.35
N VAL A 128 27.75 -5.92 0.02
CA VAL A 128 26.80 -5.06 -0.69
C VAL A 128 25.40 -5.64 -0.44
N LYS A 129 24.65 -5.05 0.50
CA LYS A 129 23.22 -5.39 0.67
C LYS A 129 22.47 -4.89 -0.55
N ARG A 130 22.31 -5.77 -1.55
CA ARG A 130 21.38 -5.51 -2.65
C ARG A 130 20.00 -5.27 -2.05
N SER A 131 19.33 -4.19 -2.46
CA SER A 131 17.98 -3.89 -1.98
C SER A 131 16.99 -4.88 -2.56
N LEU A 132 16.69 -5.92 -1.82
CA LEU A 132 15.73 -6.94 -2.21
C LEU A 132 14.30 -6.40 -2.09
N VAL A 133 13.43 -6.86 -2.98
CA VAL A 133 11.99 -6.66 -2.85
C VAL A 133 11.37 -7.79 -2.04
N LYS A 134 10.17 -7.56 -1.51
CA LYS A 134 9.41 -8.59 -0.79
C LYS A 134 9.08 -9.78 -1.68
N ALA A 135 9.06 -11.00 -1.11
CA ALA A 135 8.71 -12.25 -1.80
C ALA A 135 7.40 -12.13 -2.61
N GLN A 136 6.40 -11.44 -2.07
CA GLN A 136 5.15 -11.17 -2.78
C GLN A 136 5.35 -10.37 -4.09
N THR A 137 6.28 -9.40 -4.12
CA THR A 137 6.59 -8.63 -5.35
C THR A 137 7.29 -9.50 -6.38
N THR A 138 8.24 -10.33 -5.95
CA THR A 138 8.91 -11.35 -6.78
C THR A 138 7.87 -12.25 -7.45
N ASN A 139 6.97 -12.84 -6.64
CA ASN A 139 5.93 -13.73 -7.15
C ASN A 139 4.98 -13.05 -8.14
N TYR A 140 4.61 -11.78 -7.92
CA TYR A 140 3.78 -11.04 -8.88
C TYR A 140 4.47 -10.85 -10.23
N ARG A 141 5.77 -10.58 -10.26
CA ARG A 141 6.56 -10.46 -11.49
C ARG A 141 6.64 -11.79 -12.24
N LEU A 142 6.90 -12.89 -11.52
CA LEU A 142 6.93 -14.26 -12.10
C LEU A 142 5.56 -14.65 -12.66
N VAL A 143 4.50 -14.48 -11.89
CA VAL A 143 3.11 -14.75 -12.33
C VAL A 143 2.75 -13.95 -13.57
N MET A 144 3.18 -12.70 -13.68
CA MET A 144 2.85 -11.86 -14.82
C MET A 144 3.60 -12.30 -16.08
N ALA A 145 4.89 -12.61 -15.97
CA ALA A 145 5.68 -13.18 -17.06
C ALA A 145 5.08 -14.51 -17.54
N ARG A 146 4.78 -15.43 -16.61
CA ARG A 146 4.13 -16.71 -16.88
C ARG A 146 2.83 -16.55 -17.66
N ARG A 147 1.95 -15.63 -17.20
CA ARG A 147 0.65 -15.37 -17.85
C ARG A 147 0.82 -14.80 -19.25
N TYR A 148 1.75 -13.88 -19.43
CA TYR A 148 2.02 -13.25 -20.74
C TYR A 148 2.60 -14.25 -21.75
N ILE A 149 3.59 -15.03 -21.35
CA ILE A 149 4.19 -16.05 -22.21
C ILE A 149 3.16 -17.10 -22.60
N ASN A 150 2.41 -17.62 -21.64
CA ASN A 150 1.33 -18.58 -21.93
C ASN A 150 0.27 -18.00 -22.88
N TYR A 151 -0.08 -16.73 -22.73
CA TYR A 151 -0.97 -16.03 -23.64
C TYR A 151 -0.41 -15.96 -25.07
N LEU A 152 0.85 -15.61 -25.24
CA LEU A 152 1.52 -15.57 -26.54
C LEU A 152 1.54 -16.96 -27.21
N ILE A 153 1.86 -18.00 -26.46
CA ILE A 153 1.88 -19.38 -26.96
C ILE A 153 0.48 -19.79 -27.42
N GLN A 154 -0.54 -19.51 -26.63
CA GLN A 154 -1.94 -19.79 -27.00
C GLN A 154 -2.42 -18.96 -28.19
N LEU A 155 -1.96 -17.71 -28.32
CA LEU A 155 -2.32 -16.84 -29.43
C LEU A 155 -1.70 -17.35 -30.74
N ILE A 156 -0.45 -17.85 -30.71
CA ILE A 156 0.31 -18.27 -31.88
C ILE A 156 -0.06 -19.70 -32.30
N HIS A 157 -0.04 -20.63 -31.38
CA HIS A 157 -0.25 -22.06 -31.69
C HIS A 157 -1.74 -22.47 -31.59
N GLY A 158 -2.51 -21.84 -30.70
CA GLY A 158 -3.95 -22.06 -30.56
C GLY A 158 -4.31 -23.54 -30.40
N LEU A 159 -5.32 -23.97 -31.20
CA LEU A 159 -5.76 -25.37 -31.23
C LEU A 159 -4.80 -26.31 -31.96
N ASN A 160 -3.83 -25.78 -32.69
CA ASN A 160 -2.85 -26.54 -33.49
C ASN A 160 -1.58 -26.85 -32.69
N GLU A 161 -1.56 -26.60 -31.40
CA GLU A 161 -0.43 -26.93 -30.53
C GLU A 161 -0.19 -28.46 -30.53
N SER A 162 0.95 -28.89 -31.03
CA SER A 162 1.32 -30.31 -31.00
C SER A 162 1.47 -30.79 -29.54
N TRP A 163 1.37 -32.12 -29.33
CA TRP A 163 1.60 -32.69 -28.00
C TRP A 163 2.98 -32.34 -27.42
N VAL A 164 4.02 -32.34 -28.26
CA VAL A 164 5.40 -32.02 -27.85
C VAL A 164 5.48 -30.56 -27.37
N LEU A 165 4.91 -29.62 -28.13
CA LEU A 165 4.91 -28.20 -27.75
C LEU A 165 4.09 -27.96 -26.48
N ARG A 166 2.98 -28.67 -26.30
CA ARG A 166 2.18 -28.61 -25.08
C ARG A 166 2.96 -29.08 -23.87
N GLN A 167 3.67 -30.21 -23.98
CA GLN A 167 4.50 -30.72 -22.89
C GLN A 167 5.61 -29.73 -22.54
N SER A 168 6.33 -29.23 -23.54
CA SER A 168 7.39 -28.23 -23.35
C SER A 168 6.86 -26.95 -22.71
N ARG A 169 5.65 -26.49 -23.06
CA ARG A 169 5.00 -25.35 -22.42
C ARG A 169 4.68 -25.63 -20.94
N GLU A 170 4.11 -26.79 -20.66
CA GLU A 170 3.76 -27.19 -19.29
C GLU A 170 5.00 -27.29 -18.41
N ASP A 171 6.10 -27.88 -18.93
CA ASP A 171 7.37 -27.98 -18.22
C ASP A 171 7.96 -26.58 -17.91
N MET A 172 7.98 -25.68 -18.91
CA MET A 172 8.41 -24.28 -18.70
C MET A 172 7.53 -23.55 -17.69
N LEU A 173 6.20 -23.68 -17.76
CA LEU A 173 5.30 -23.02 -16.83
C LEU A 173 5.47 -23.57 -15.41
N HIS A 174 5.70 -24.86 -15.28
CA HIS A 174 6.00 -25.51 -14.01
C HIS A 174 7.35 -25.02 -13.42
N ALA A 175 8.37 -24.89 -14.25
CA ALA A 175 9.66 -24.34 -13.83
C ALA A 175 9.52 -22.90 -13.29
N LEU A 176 8.71 -22.05 -13.93
CA LEU A 176 8.39 -20.71 -13.41
C LEU A 176 7.62 -20.76 -12.08
N ASP A 177 6.73 -21.74 -11.89
CA ASP A 177 6.00 -21.92 -10.63
C ASP A 177 6.93 -22.36 -9.49
N LEU A 178 7.95 -23.18 -9.76
CA LEU A 178 8.95 -23.59 -8.77
C LEU A 178 9.82 -22.43 -8.28
N GLU A 179 10.03 -21.42 -9.09
CA GLU A 179 10.75 -20.21 -8.68
C GLU A 179 9.94 -19.28 -7.75
N MET A 180 8.63 -19.51 -7.63
CA MET A 180 7.80 -18.72 -6.71
C MET A 180 8.13 -19.09 -5.27
N ARG A 181 8.45 -18.09 -4.49
CA ARG A 181 8.76 -18.28 -3.06
C ARG A 181 7.47 -18.44 -2.26
N PRO A 182 7.46 -19.32 -1.27
CA PRO A 182 6.39 -19.29 -0.28
C PRO A 182 6.35 -17.89 0.33
N VAL A 183 5.17 -17.28 0.34
CA VAL A 183 4.91 -16.04 1.06
C VAL A 183 4.80 -16.41 2.54
N SER A 184 5.84 -17.03 3.06
CA SER A 184 5.97 -17.37 4.45
C SER A 184 6.75 -16.26 5.15
N SER A 185 6.44 -16.08 6.37
CA SER A 185 6.94 -15.29 7.46
C SER A 185 8.47 -15.15 7.64
N ASP A 186 9.30 -15.50 6.66
CA ASP A 186 10.77 -15.54 6.75
C ASP A 186 11.48 -14.24 6.32
N GLU A 187 10.71 -13.16 6.06
CA GLU A 187 11.33 -11.85 6.18
C GLU A 187 11.73 -11.71 7.66
N GLN A 188 13.02 -11.49 7.92
CA GLN A 188 13.53 -11.13 9.24
C GLN A 188 12.70 -9.96 9.78
N THR A 189 11.58 -10.28 10.39
CA THR A 189 10.84 -9.35 11.22
C THR A 189 11.64 -9.28 12.51
N ASP A 190 11.89 -8.06 12.96
CA ASP A 190 12.35 -7.80 14.30
C ASP A 190 11.62 -8.78 15.25
N PRO A 191 12.35 -9.59 16.07
CA PRO A 191 11.70 -10.52 17.00
C PRO A 191 10.64 -9.86 17.88
N ASP A 192 10.77 -8.55 18.11
CA ASP A 192 9.81 -7.74 18.88
C ASP A 192 8.63 -7.22 18.02
N SER A 193 8.67 -7.42 16.69
CA SER A 193 7.54 -7.07 15.82
C SER A 193 6.60 -8.26 15.66
N PRO A 194 5.31 -8.12 15.93
CA PRO A 194 4.32 -9.18 15.68
C PRO A 194 4.36 -9.61 14.22
N LYS A 195 4.44 -10.92 13.96
CA LYS A 195 4.47 -11.48 12.60
C LYS A 195 3.30 -10.92 11.79
N GLY A 196 3.62 -10.15 10.73
CA GLY A 196 2.62 -9.61 9.79
C GLY A 196 1.98 -8.27 10.14
N SER A 197 2.36 -7.62 11.26
CA SER A 197 1.92 -6.25 11.57
C SER A 197 3.01 -5.23 11.23
N GLU A 198 2.62 -4.08 10.67
CA GLU A 198 3.50 -2.91 10.67
C GLU A 198 3.78 -2.53 12.14
N PRO A 199 5.02 -2.04 12.48
CA PRO A 199 5.32 -1.61 13.84
C PRO A 199 4.28 -0.59 14.31
N GLU A 200 3.72 -0.82 15.48
CA GLU A 200 2.70 0.03 16.08
C GLU A 200 3.25 1.43 16.34
N ILE A 201 2.35 2.42 16.40
CA ILE A 201 2.72 3.77 16.82
C ILE A 201 2.78 3.76 18.34
N SER A 202 3.87 4.24 18.91
CA SER A 202 4.04 4.33 20.36
C SER A 202 2.99 5.26 21.00
N ASP A 203 2.60 4.99 22.23
CA ASP A 203 1.65 5.84 22.97
C ASP A 203 2.17 7.28 23.10
N ASN A 204 3.48 7.45 23.33
CA ASN A 204 4.09 8.77 23.39
C ASN A 204 3.97 9.53 22.07
N ALA A 205 4.16 8.84 20.93
CA ALA A 205 3.99 9.47 19.61
C ALA A 205 2.52 9.82 19.33
N ILE A 206 1.56 9.02 19.81
CA ILE A 206 0.12 9.34 19.72
C ILE A 206 -0.22 10.58 20.55
N ILE A 207 0.22 10.66 21.81
CA ILE A 207 -0.02 11.82 22.67
C ILE A 207 0.57 13.09 22.06
N LEU A 208 1.82 13.02 21.58
CA LEU A 208 2.44 14.16 20.90
C LEU A 208 1.70 14.54 19.62
N LEU A 209 1.26 13.54 18.84
CA LEU A 209 0.48 13.78 17.62
C LEU A 209 -0.84 14.50 17.94
N GLU A 210 -1.54 14.13 19.01
CA GLU A 210 -2.78 14.78 19.45
C GLU A 210 -2.55 16.27 19.70
N HIS A 211 -1.53 16.63 20.46
CA HIS A 211 -1.18 18.03 20.69
C HIS A 211 -0.76 18.77 19.41
N LEU A 212 -0.05 18.11 18.50
CA LEU A 212 0.36 18.72 17.23
C LEU A 212 -0.83 19.02 16.31
N ILE A 213 -1.82 18.13 16.27
CA ILE A 213 -3.01 18.30 15.41
C ILE A 213 -4.03 19.30 15.94
N GLU A 214 -4.04 19.60 17.25
CA GLU A 214 -4.81 20.71 17.81
C GLU A 214 -4.46 22.03 17.13
N ASN A 215 -3.21 22.18 16.68
CA ASN A 215 -2.69 23.34 15.96
C ASN A 215 -2.91 24.67 16.74
N ASP A 216 -2.86 24.61 18.07
CA ASP A 216 -3.01 25.77 18.93
C ASP A 216 -1.69 26.52 19.12
N PRO A 217 -1.54 27.76 18.61
CA PRO A 217 -0.32 28.55 18.74
C PRO A 217 0.08 28.86 20.19
N SER A 218 -0.87 28.78 21.15
CA SER A 218 -0.59 29.01 22.56
C SER A 218 0.01 27.79 23.28
N SER A 219 -0.13 26.61 22.67
CA SER A 219 0.38 25.34 23.22
C SER A 219 1.90 25.26 23.13
N ILE A 220 2.55 24.73 24.20
CA ILE A 220 3.99 24.42 24.21
C ILE A 220 4.36 23.34 23.18
N TYR A 221 3.40 22.53 22.75
CA TYR A 221 3.55 21.50 21.75
C TYR A 221 3.34 22.00 20.33
N PHE A 222 2.92 23.27 20.15
CA PHE A 222 2.74 23.83 18.81
C PHE A 222 4.04 23.77 17.98
N ARG A 223 3.93 23.27 16.77
CA ARG A 223 5.02 23.25 15.80
C ARG A 223 4.53 23.74 14.45
N ARG A 224 5.22 24.76 13.91
CA ARG A 224 4.95 25.24 12.55
C ARG A 224 5.63 24.34 11.53
N ILE A 225 4.95 23.26 11.14
CA ILE A 225 5.44 22.28 10.18
C ILE A 225 5.38 22.86 8.75
N TRP A 226 4.38 23.65 8.45
CA TRP A 226 4.23 24.34 7.17
C TRP A 226 4.22 25.86 7.36
N LYS A 227 4.97 26.57 6.46
CA LYS A 227 5.04 28.04 6.50
C LYS A 227 3.67 28.71 6.33
N ASN A 228 2.79 28.11 5.51
CA ASN A 228 1.44 28.64 5.25
C ASN A 228 0.46 28.08 6.30
N PRO A 229 -0.19 28.95 7.11
CA PRO A 229 -1.10 28.51 8.18
C PRO A 229 -2.33 27.76 7.66
N THR A 230 -2.87 28.13 6.49
CA THR A 230 -4.04 27.47 5.90
C THR A 230 -3.72 26.04 5.43
N ILE A 231 -2.48 25.80 4.98
CA ILE A 231 -1.99 24.47 4.65
C ILE A 231 -1.79 23.65 5.93
N GLN A 232 -1.24 24.27 6.97
CA GLN A 232 -1.05 23.60 8.26
C GLN A 232 -2.41 23.17 8.83
N GLU A 233 -3.39 24.08 8.92
CA GLU A 233 -4.71 23.76 9.43
C GLU A 233 -5.39 22.63 8.66
N ARG A 234 -5.40 22.70 7.33
CA ARG A 234 -5.90 21.61 6.50
C ARG A 234 -5.21 20.26 6.80
N ASN A 235 -3.88 20.28 6.95
CA ASN A 235 -3.11 19.06 7.14
C ASN A 235 -3.33 18.48 8.55
N CYS A 236 -3.42 19.31 9.58
CA CYS A 236 -3.79 18.89 10.93
C CYS A 236 -5.21 18.31 10.96
N LEU A 237 -6.17 18.97 10.30
CA LEU A 237 -7.56 18.49 10.19
C LEU A 237 -7.62 17.12 9.47
N ILE A 238 -6.80 16.91 8.43
CA ILE A 238 -6.70 15.61 7.71
C ILE A 238 -6.26 14.50 8.66
N ILE A 239 -5.23 14.73 9.46
CA ILE A 239 -4.72 13.73 10.41
C ILE A 239 -5.73 13.48 11.52
N ASP A 240 -6.33 14.54 12.06
CA ASP A 240 -7.36 14.46 13.08
C ASP A 240 -8.56 13.61 12.62
N LEU A 241 -9.06 13.88 11.41
CA LEU A 241 -10.17 13.12 10.84
C LEU A 241 -9.82 11.64 10.64
N LEU A 242 -8.61 11.32 10.12
CA LEU A 242 -8.15 9.95 9.94
C LEU A 242 -8.01 9.20 11.27
N ARG A 243 -7.49 9.86 12.32
CA ARG A 243 -7.32 9.27 13.64
C ARG A 243 -8.65 9.01 14.32
N THR A 244 -9.55 9.99 14.27
CA THR A 244 -10.85 9.94 14.98
C THR A 244 -11.86 8.99 14.34
N THR A 245 -11.80 8.81 13.01
CA THR A 245 -12.79 8.00 12.28
C THR A 245 -12.26 6.67 11.79
N GLY A 246 -10.94 6.46 11.82
CA GLY A 246 -10.31 5.24 11.30
C GLY A 246 -10.48 5.00 9.80
N ILE A 247 -10.96 5.98 9.02
CA ILE A 247 -11.16 5.84 7.58
C ILE A 247 -9.84 5.68 6.83
N ARG A 248 -9.91 5.05 5.64
CA ARG A 248 -8.72 4.88 4.79
C ARG A 248 -8.32 6.19 4.11
N ARG A 249 -7.04 6.33 3.76
CA ARG A 249 -6.54 7.47 2.98
C ARG A 249 -7.31 7.71 1.69
N SER A 250 -7.73 6.64 1.00
CA SER A 250 -8.52 6.75 -0.22
C SER A 250 -9.95 7.23 0.08
N GLU A 251 -10.53 6.81 1.19
CA GLU A 251 -11.85 7.26 1.65
C GLU A 251 -11.81 8.74 1.97
N LEU A 252 -10.82 9.20 2.75
CA LEU A 252 -10.60 10.62 3.04
C LEU A 252 -10.55 11.48 1.76
N CYS A 253 -9.74 11.05 0.78
CA CYS A 253 -9.63 11.77 -0.48
C CYS A 253 -10.92 11.76 -1.32
N GLY A 254 -11.83 10.82 -1.05
CA GLY A 254 -13.12 10.68 -1.72
C GLY A 254 -14.26 11.48 -1.10
N ILE A 255 -14.07 12.06 0.08
CA ILE A 255 -15.12 12.84 0.77
C ILE A 255 -15.49 14.06 -0.04
N LYS A 256 -16.80 14.22 -0.31
CA LYS A 256 -17.39 15.42 -0.90
C LYS A 256 -18.06 16.28 0.20
N LEU A 257 -18.34 17.53 -0.11
CA LEU A 257 -19.01 18.44 0.82
C LEU A 257 -20.39 17.90 1.26
N ASP A 258 -21.15 17.33 0.33
CA ASP A 258 -22.48 16.77 0.59
C ASP A 258 -22.47 15.45 1.39
N ASP A 259 -21.29 14.87 1.62
CA ASP A 259 -21.16 13.69 2.48
C ASP A 259 -21.19 14.03 3.97
N ILE A 260 -21.10 15.31 4.30
CA ILE A 260 -21.06 15.78 5.68
C ILE A 260 -22.46 16.31 6.06
N ASP A 261 -23.10 15.63 6.97
CA ASP A 261 -24.36 16.07 7.53
C ASP A 261 -24.10 16.70 8.91
N PHE A 262 -24.12 18.03 8.94
CA PHE A 262 -23.94 18.79 10.17
C PHE A 262 -25.14 18.71 11.12
N SER A 263 -26.34 18.38 10.61
CA SER A 263 -27.55 18.26 11.41
C SER A 263 -27.61 16.95 12.19
N THR A 264 -27.25 15.85 11.53
CA THR A 264 -27.21 14.51 12.15
C THR A 264 -25.82 14.13 12.66
N HIS A 265 -24.81 15.01 12.50
CA HIS A 265 -23.43 14.79 12.93
C HIS A 265 -22.74 13.59 12.29
N LYS A 266 -23.12 13.28 11.06
CA LYS A 266 -22.64 12.09 10.33
C LYS A 266 -21.75 12.47 9.16
N LEU A 267 -20.72 11.64 8.95
CA LEU A 267 -19.90 11.62 7.77
C LEU A 267 -20.20 10.33 6.98
N ARG A 268 -20.69 10.47 5.76
CA ARG A 268 -20.96 9.35 4.88
C ARG A 268 -19.71 9.05 4.06
N ILE A 269 -19.20 7.84 4.15
CA ILE A 269 -18.11 7.32 3.33
C ILE A 269 -18.74 6.53 2.18
N ILE A 270 -18.83 7.16 1.01
CA ILE A 270 -19.54 6.61 -0.14
C ILE A 270 -18.54 6.06 -1.15
N ARG A 271 -18.77 4.81 -1.57
CA ARG A 271 -18.02 4.19 -2.66
C ARG A 271 -18.51 4.73 -4.00
N ARG A 272 -17.67 5.51 -4.69
CA ARG A 272 -17.96 6.09 -6.01
C ARG A 272 -17.01 5.52 -7.05
N PRO A 273 -17.30 4.33 -7.61
CA PRO A 273 -16.51 3.81 -8.73
C PRO A 273 -16.70 4.72 -9.95
N ASN A 274 -15.60 5.07 -10.61
CA ASN A 274 -15.61 5.88 -11.83
C ASN A 274 -16.28 7.26 -11.69
N ASP A 275 -16.03 7.96 -10.56
CA ASP A 275 -16.55 9.32 -10.35
C ASP A 275 -16.04 10.28 -11.44
N LYS A 276 -16.94 10.77 -12.28
CA LYS A 276 -16.62 11.69 -13.37
C LYS A 276 -16.04 13.03 -12.89
N ALA A 277 -16.33 13.42 -11.64
CA ALA A 277 -15.80 14.62 -11.02
C ALA A 277 -14.36 14.45 -10.54
N ASP A 278 -13.85 13.20 -10.46
CA ASP A 278 -12.48 12.93 -10.02
C ASP A 278 -11.47 13.11 -11.15
N ARG A 279 -10.76 14.22 -11.12
CA ARG A 279 -9.72 14.58 -12.12
C ARG A 279 -8.33 14.08 -11.79
N ARG A 280 -8.18 13.31 -10.69
CA ARG A 280 -6.89 12.78 -10.29
C ARG A 280 -6.42 11.67 -11.25
N ALA A 281 -5.13 11.67 -11.55
CA ALA A 281 -4.52 10.57 -12.33
C ALA A 281 -4.63 9.21 -11.62
N LEU A 282 -4.67 9.23 -10.28
CA LEU A 282 -4.98 8.10 -9.42
C LEU A 282 -6.29 8.41 -8.70
N THR A 283 -7.38 7.88 -9.20
CA THR A 283 -8.69 8.04 -8.57
C THR A 283 -8.71 7.40 -7.18
N SER A 284 -9.48 8.01 -6.29
CA SER A 284 -9.68 7.49 -4.94
C SER A 284 -10.61 6.28 -4.98
N GLN A 285 -10.04 5.09 -5.19
CA GLN A 285 -10.84 3.85 -5.17
C GLN A 285 -11.06 3.36 -3.75
N VAL A 286 -12.29 3.47 -3.29
CA VAL A 286 -12.75 2.91 -2.02
C VAL A 286 -12.96 1.41 -2.19
N LYS A 287 -12.23 0.59 -1.43
CA LYS A 287 -12.33 -0.88 -1.45
C LYS A 287 -13.39 -1.43 -0.52
N THR A 288 -13.84 -0.61 0.44
CA THR A 288 -14.87 -0.93 1.43
C THR A 288 -16.27 -0.72 0.91
N LEU A 289 -17.24 -1.28 1.62
CA LEU A 289 -18.64 -0.91 1.46
C LEU A 289 -18.85 0.54 1.94
N SER A 290 -19.89 1.19 1.42
CA SER A 290 -20.28 2.50 1.93
C SER A 290 -20.73 2.37 3.39
N HIS A 291 -20.28 3.29 4.23
CA HIS A 291 -20.57 3.29 5.66
C HIS A 291 -20.64 4.72 6.20
N THR A 292 -20.99 4.85 7.46
CA THR A 292 -21.15 6.16 8.11
C THR A 292 -20.33 6.20 9.38
N SER A 293 -19.63 7.31 9.58
CA SER A 293 -18.93 7.63 10.83
C SER A 293 -19.60 8.80 11.53
N VAL A 294 -19.50 8.86 12.86
CA VAL A 294 -19.99 9.98 13.67
C VAL A 294 -18.86 11.00 13.84
N LEU A 295 -19.18 12.27 13.64
CA LEU A 295 -18.24 13.37 13.83
C LEU A 295 -18.42 14.00 15.22
N PRO A 296 -17.40 13.98 16.10
CA PRO A 296 -17.44 14.69 17.37
C PRO A 296 -17.48 16.20 17.17
N ALA A 297 -17.92 16.93 18.18
CA ALA A 297 -18.18 18.37 18.09
C ALA A 297 -16.97 19.17 17.59
N HIS A 298 -15.76 18.90 18.11
CA HIS A 298 -14.55 19.61 17.71
C HIS A 298 -14.25 19.45 16.21
N LEU A 299 -14.38 18.24 15.65
CA LEU A 299 -14.17 18.01 14.23
C LEU A 299 -15.21 18.70 13.36
N ARG A 300 -16.49 18.72 13.79
CA ARG A 300 -17.54 19.43 13.05
C ARG A 300 -17.24 20.92 12.93
N HIS A 301 -16.83 21.57 14.03
CA HIS A 301 -16.44 22.97 14.04
C HIS A 301 -15.23 23.19 13.10
N ARG A 302 -14.16 22.43 13.26
CA ARG A 302 -12.97 22.55 12.42
C ARG A 302 -13.25 22.32 10.93
N ILE A 303 -14.09 21.36 10.59
CA ILE A 303 -14.50 21.11 9.19
C ILE A 303 -15.29 22.31 8.66
N LYS A 304 -16.23 22.85 9.44
CA LYS A 304 -17.00 24.02 9.06
C LYS A 304 -16.10 25.24 8.83
N ASP A 305 -15.21 25.52 9.76
CA ASP A 305 -14.26 26.64 9.67
C ASP A 305 -13.32 26.45 8.46
N TYR A 306 -12.83 25.21 8.24
CA TYR A 306 -12.05 24.89 7.05
C TYR A 306 -12.82 25.17 5.76
N ILE A 307 -14.09 24.77 5.67
CA ILE A 307 -14.91 24.97 4.46
C ILE A 307 -15.14 26.47 4.21
N VAL A 308 -15.55 27.20 5.25
CA VAL A 308 -16.00 28.60 5.15
C VAL A 308 -14.81 29.56 5.07
N ASP A 309 -13.81 29.42 5.94
CA ASP A 309 -12.77 30.42 6.10
C ASP A 309 -11.51 30.14 5.31
N ILE A 310 -11.24 28.89 4.98
CA ILE A 310 -10.00 28.48 4.33
C ILE A 310 -10.27 27.99 2.92
N ARG A 311 -11.06 26.92 2.76
CA ARG A 311 -11.28 26.27 1.48
C ARG A 311 -11.95 27.18 0.46
N SER A 312 -12.97 27.94 0.87
CA SER A 312 -13.69 28.87 -0.02
C SER A 312 -12.80 29.93 -0.66
N LYS A 313 -11.70 30.27 0.00
CA LYS A 313 -10.73 31.29 -0.45
C LYS A 313 -9.60 30.71 -1.33
N VAL A 314 -9.60 29.40 -1.56
CA VAL A 314 -8.56 28.78 -2.42
C VAL A 314 -8.85 29.09 -3.89
N PRO A 315 -7.88 29.67 -4.64
CA PRO A 315 -8.07 29.94 -6.05
C PRO A 315 -8.44 28.68 -6.85
N GLY A 316 -9.46 28.78 -7.71
CA GLY A 316 -9.89 27.69 -8.59
C GLY A 316 -10.72 26.60 -7.92
N VAL A 317 -11.22 26.83 -6.70
CA VAL A 317 -12.02 25.84 -5.94
C VAL A 317 -13.49 25.79 -6.39
N GLN A 318 -13.96 26.78 -7.14
CA GLN A 318 -15.35 26.84 -7.60
C GLN A 318 -15.72 25.60 -8.42
N GLY A 319 -16.85 24.99 -8.09
CA GLY A 319 -17.34 23.77 -8.74
C GLY A 319 -16.60 22.48 -8.35
N VAL A 320 -15.63 22.53 -7.43
CA VAL A 320 -14.98 21.35 -6.89
C VAL A 320 -15.78 20.82 -5.69
N GLU A 321 -16.31 19.62 -5.80
CA GLU A 321 -17.19 19.02 -4.79
C GLU A 321 -16.42 18.41 -3.61
N TYR A 322 -15.13 18.08 -3.78
CA TYR A 322 -14.33 17.39 -2.77
C TYR A 322 -14.02 18.28 -1.57
N LEU A 323 -14.08 17.72 -0.36
CA LEU A 323 -13.78 18.43 0.88
C LEU A 323 -12.35 18.99 0.87
N PHE A 324 -11.36 18.15 0.66
CA PHE A 324 -9.96 18.55 0.69
C PHE A 324 -9.40 18.88 -0.69
N VAL A 325 -8.85 20.07 -0.80
CA VAL A 325 -8.27 20.61 -2.05
C VAL A 325 -6.80 21.00 -1.88
N ALA A 326 -6.08 21.06 -2.98
CA ALA A 326 -4.71 21.56 -2.99
C ALA A 326 -4.71 23.09 -2.89
N HIS A 327 -3.89 23.66 -1.99
CA HIS A 327 -3.84 25.11 -1.74
C HIS A 327 -2.73 25.81 -2.53
N LYS A 328 -1.89 25.08 -3.27
CA LYS A 328 -0.78 25.66 -4.05
C LYS A 328 -0.33 24.75 -5.19
N GLY A 329 0.48 25.32 -6.08
CA GLY A 329 1.10 24.63 -7.20
C GLY A 329 0.15 24.45 -8.39
N LYS A 330 0.54 23.63 -9.37
CA LYS A 330 -0.21 23.41 -10.62
C LYS A 330 -1.61 22.81 -10.41
N THR A 331 -1.87 22.23 -9.26
CA THR A 331 -3.16 21.63 -8.89
C THR A 331 -3.94 22.45 -7.87
N CYS A 332 -3.58 23.73 -7.66
CA CYS A 332 -4.29 24.61 -6.74
C CYS A 332 -5.79 24.62 -7.06
N GLY A 333 -6.64 24.54 -6.05
CA GLY A 333 -8.09 24.48 -6.18
C GLY A 333 -8.66 23.12 -6.61
N ARG A 334 -7.83 22.17 -7.05
CA ARG A 334 -8.28 20.82 -7.40
C ARG A 334 -8.29 19.88 -6.19
N GLU A 335 -8.97 18.76 -6.34
CA GLU A 335 -9.04 17.69 -5.34
C GLU A 335 -7.65 17.23 -4.87
N LEU A 336 -7.50 17.02 -3.57
CA LEU A 336 -6.22 16.62 -2.96
C LEU A 336 -5.86 15.17 -3.36
N SER A 337 -4.64 14.97 -3.83
CA SER A 337 -4.19 13.65 -4.29
C SER A 337 -3.75 12.74 -3.13
N LEU A 338 -3.86 11.41 -3.34
CA LEU A 338 -3.34 10.40 -2.40
C LEU A 338 -1.85 10.62 -2.07
N LYS A 339 -1.06 11.01 -3.08
CA LYS A 339 0.38 11.30 -2.89
C LYS A 339 0.60 12.52 -1.99
N ALA A 340 -0.25 13.54 -2.10
CA ALA A 340 -0.18 14.72 -1.23
C ALA A 340 -0.46 14.35 0.22
N VAL A 341 -1.48 13.51 0.50
CA VAL A 341 -1.76 13.01 1.86
C VAL A 341 -0.58 12.20 2.39
N SER A 342 0.06 11.35 1.58
CA SER A 342 1.27 10.63 2.03
C SER A 342 2.40 11.57 2.43
N LYS A 343 2.60 12.68 1.71
CA LYS A 343 3.62 13.68 2.06
C LYS A 343 3.32 14.40 3.38
N ILE A 344 2.03 14.55 3.75
CA ILE A 344 1.65 15.07 5.07
C ILE A 344 2.17 14.14 6.16
N PHE A 345 1.96 12.84 6.03
CA PHE A 345 2.46 11.86 6.99
C PHE A 345 3.98 11.86 7.13
N VAL A 346 4.72 12.02 6.03
CA VAL A 346 6.19 12.14 6.07
C VAL A 346 6.62 13.32 6.94
N GLN A 347 5.95 14.48 6.83
CA GLN A 347 6.29 15.65 7.64
C GLN A 347 5.97 15.45 9.13
N PHE A 348 4.83 14.85 9.47
CA PHE A 348 4.54 14.50 10.85
C PHE A 348 5.52 13.45 11.41
N SER A 349 5.88 12.44 10.62
CA SER A 349 6.88 11.44 11.02
C SER A 349 8.22 12.05 11.39
N LEU A 350 8.67 13.07 10.65
CA LEU A 350 9.91 13.80 10.96
C LEU A 350 9.83 14.56 12.29
N VAL A 351 8.66 15.14 12.59
CA VAL A 351 8.46 15.90 13.85
C VAL A 351 8.34 14.96 15.05
N LEU A 352 7.67 13.83 14.85
CA LEU A 352 7.46 12.82 15.90
C LEU A 352 8.71 11.98 16.18
N GLY A 353 9.67 11.92 15.24
CA GLY A 353 10.81 11.01 15.30
C GLY A 353 10.43 9.54 15.08
N GLU A 354 9.17 9.29 14.67
CA GLU A 354 8.62 7.96 14.48
C GLU A 354 7.79 7.92 13.19
N SER A 355 7.86 6.78 12.46
CA SER A 355 7.12 6.60 11.20
C SER A 355 5.63 6.42 11.46
N ILE A 356 4.81 7.35 10.97
CA ILE A 356 3.35 7.25 10.98
C ILE A 356 2.78 7.19 9.56
N SER A 357 1.62 6.55 9.41
CA SER A 357 0.89 6.47 8.15
C SER A 357 -0.62 6.39 8.40
N ALA A 358 -1.43 6.66 7.36
CA ALA A 358 -2.88 6.50 7.46
C ALA A 358 -3.28 5.07 7.82
N HIS A 359 -2.50 4.08 7.40
CA HIS A 359 -2.74 2.68 7.73
C HIS A 359 -2.49 2.40 9.21
N LYS A 360 -1.35 2.85 9.73
CA LYS A 360 -1.02 2.74 11.15
C LYS A 360 -2.03 3.46 12.05
N LEU A 361 -2.48 4.68 11.68
CA LEU A 361 -3.53 5.37 12.43
C LEU A 361 -4.85 4.59 12.45
N ARG A 362 -5.22 3.98 11.32
CA ARG A 362 -6.39 3.10 11.27
C ARG A 362 -6.22 1.86 12.13
N HIS A 363 -5.03 1.22 12.13
CA HIS A 363 -4.75 0.09 13.02
C HIS A 363 -4.91 0.51 14.49
N ARG A 364 -4.33 1.65 14.86
CA ARG A 364 -4.48 2.19 16.22
C ARG A 364 -5.95 2.45 16.57
N PHE A 365 -6.72 3.06 15.68
CA PHE A 365 -8.16 3.26 15.89
C PHE A 365 -8.91 1.94 16.13
N VAL A 366 -8.59 0.89 15.38
CA VAL A 366 -9.20 -0.44 15.54
C VAL A 366 -8.81 -1.06 16.89
N GLN A 367 -7.57 -0.89 17.33
CA GLN A 367 -7.10 -1.36 18.64
C GLN A 367 -7.79 -0.62 19.79
N ASP A 368 -7.85 0.72 19.73
CA ASP A 368 -8.52 1.56 20.73
C ASP A 368 -10.02 1.20 20.82
N LEU A 369 -10.69 1.06 19.65
CA LEU A 369 -12.09 0.64 19.58
C LEU A 369 -12.32 -0.72 20.21
N LYS A 370 -11.44 -1.68 19.91
CA LYS A 370 -11.52 -3.03 20.47
C LYS A 370 -11.30 -3.03 21.96
N SER A 371 -10.27 -2.35 22.47
CA SER A 371 -10.02 -2.24 23.90
C SER A 371 -11.23 -1.69 24.64
N LEU A 372 -11.87 -0.66 24.06
CA LEU A 372 -13.11 -0.10 24.61
C LEU A 372 -14.27 -1.12 24.63
N MET A 373 -14.45 -1.89 23.55
CA MET A 373 -15.50 -2.91 23.48
C MET A 373 -15.24 -4.06 24.48
N ASP A 374 -13.98 -4.43 24.70
CA ASP A 374 -13.58 -5.42 25.71
C ASP A 374 -13.89 -4.89 27.14
N GLU A 375 -13.61 -3.62 27.44
CA GLU A 375 -13.97 -2.96 28.70
C GLU A 375 -15.49 -2.93 28.92
N LEU A 376 -16.26 -2.67 27.86
CA LEU A 376 -17.72 -2.69 27.87
C LEU A 376 -18.31 -4.10 27.87
N LYS A 377 -17.46 -5.15 27.81
CA LYS A 377 -17.84 -6.57 27.78
C LYS A 377 -18.78 -6.94 26.61
N VAL A 378 -18.58 -6.31 25.47
CA VAL A 378 -19.27 -6.66 24.23
C VAL A 378 -18.76 -8.04 23.78
N ASP A 379 -19.64 -8.94 23.36
CA ASP A 379 -19.21 -10.26 22.90
C ASP A 379 -18.47 -10.20 21.55
N ALA A 380 -17.68 -11.23 21.24
CA ALA A 380 -16.77 -11.23 20.08
C ALA A 380 -17.52 -11.12 18.74
N GLU A 381 -18.71 -11.72 18.63
CA GLU A 381 -19.50 -11.68 17.38
C GLU A 381 -20.07 -10.27 17.16
N GLU A 382 -20.61 -9.66 18.21
CA GLU A 382 -21.11 -8.28 18.17
C GLU A 382 -19.95 -7.28 17.88
N GLN A 383 -18.76 -7.46 18.49
CA GLN A 383 -17.57 -6.68 18.16
C GLN A 383 -17.22 -6.76 16.67
N ALA A 384 -17.24 -7.96 16.08
CA ALA A 384 -16.96 -8.16 14.66
C ALA A 384 -17.99 -7.43 13.78
N GLN A 385 -19.27 -7.50 14.11
CA GLN A 385 -20.34 -6.80 13.40
C GLN A 385 -20.20 -5.27 13.49
N ILE A 386 -19.92 -4.73 14.67
CA ILE A 386 -19.66 -3.30 14.90
C ILE A 386 -18.46 -2.84 14.05
N MET A 387 -17.35 -3.59 14.06
CA MET A 387 -16.18 -3.25 13.24
C MET A 387 -16.48 -3.30 11.75
N CYS A 388 -17.21 -4.30 11.27
CA CYS A 388 -17.62 -4.36 9.87
C CYS A 388 -18.45 -3.15 9.45
N GLN A 389 -19.39 -2.74 10.28
CA GLN A 389 -20.26 -1.58 10.02
C GLN A 389 -19.48 -0.25 10.05
N LEU A 390 -18.66 -0.02 11.07
CA LEU A 390 -17.91 1.24 11.23
C LEU A 390 -16.78 1.41 10.22
N LEU A 391 -16.16 0.31 9.80
CA LEU A 391 -14.98 0.31 8.93
C LEU A 391 -15.32 -0.05 7.47
N GLY A 392 -16.59 -0.33 7.17
CA GLY A 392 -17.07 -0.69 5.85
C GLY A 392 -16.47 -2.02 5.36
N TRP A 393 -16.15 -2.96 6.25
CA TRP A 393 -15.75 -4.30 5.85
C TRP A 393 -16.97 -5.13 5.39
N SER A 394 -16.72 -6.14 4.55
CA SER A 394 -17.77 -7.08 4.20
C SER A 394 -18.23 -7.85 5.46
N PRO A 395 -19.52 -8.15 5.62
CA PRO A 395 -20.00 -8.96 6.74
C PRO A 395 -19.32 -10.35 6.84
N ASN A 396 -18.89 -10.90 5.69
CA ASN A 396 -18.16 -12.18 5.62
C ASN A 396 -16.63 -11.97 5.58
N SER A 397 -16.14 -10.85 6.06
CA SER A 397 -14.70 -10.55 6.08
C SER A 397 -14.05 -11.23 7.26
N ASP A 398 -12.92 -11.90 7.02
CA ASP A 398 -12.02 -12.45 8.04
C ASP A 398 -11.12 -11.37 8.68
N MET A 399 -11.28 -10.11 8.29
CA MET A 399 -10.47 -9.00 8.82
C MET A 399 -10.66 -8.75 10.32
N PRO A 400 -11.90 -8.79 10.87
CA PRO A 400 -12.08 -8.67 12.31
C PRO A 400 -11.31 -9.74 13.08
N GLU A 401 -11.37 -11.01 12.64
CA GLU A 401 -10.67 -12.12 13.27
C GLU A 401 -9.15 -11.98 13.14
N LYS A 402 -8.63 -11.66 11.96
CA LYS A 402 -7.18 -11.48 11.74
C LYS A 402 -6.59 -10.36 12.59
N VAL A 403 -7.27 -9.23 12.71
CA VAL A 403 -6.83 -8.13 13.59
C VAL A 403 -6.98 -8.53 15.06
N TYR A 404 -8.05 -9.28 15.38
CA TYR A 404 -8.34 -9.77 16.71
C TYR A 404 -7.29 -10.78 17.19
N ASP A 405 -6.95 -11.78 16.38
CA ASP A 405 -6.06 -12.85 16.77
C ASP A 405 -4.63 -12.36 17.00
N ILE A 406 -4.11 -11.49 16.14
CA ILE A 406 -2.75 -10.97 16.26
C ILE A 406 -2.60 -10.14 17.54
N TYR A 407 -3.54 -9.22 17.80
CA TYR A 407 -3.49 -8.37 18.99
C TYR A 407 -3.65 -9.17 20.29
N ASN A 408 -4.65 -10.06 20.36
CA ASN A 408 -4.88 -10.88 21.54
C ASN A 408 -3.75 -11.88 21.82
N LEU A 409 -3.18 -12.48 20.80
CA LEU A 409 -2.09 -13.43 20.96
C LEU A 409 -0.88 -12.75 21.61
N ASN A 410 -0.55 -11.54 21.15
CA ASN A 410 0.55 -10.75 21.72
C ASN A 410 0.26 -10.33 23.17
N GLN A 411 -0.93 -9.80 23.45
CA GLN A 411 -1.32 -9.42 24.81
C GLN A 411 -1.32 -10.63 25.76
N LYS A 412 -1.85 -11.77 25.33
CA LYS A 412 -1.84 -13.01 26.10
C LYS A 412 -0.41 -13.53 26.31
N ALA A 413 0.44 -13.47 25.30
CA ALA A 413 1.84 -13.88 25.40
C ALA A 413 2.61 -12.99 26.40
N VAL A 414 2.46 -11.68 26.32
CA VAL A 414 3.09 -10.73 27.27
C VAL A 414 2.59 -11.00 28.69
N ARG A 415 1.27 -11.12 28.90
CA ARG A 415 0.69 -11.42 30.23
C ARG A 415 1.18 -12.76 30.77
N ALA A 416 1.26 -13.79 29.92
CA ALA A 416 1.75 -15.12 30.31
C ALA A 416 3.23 -15.08 30.73
N ILE A 417 4.07 -14.37 29.99
CA ILE A 417 5.50 -14.21 30.33
C ILE A 417 5.65 -13.38 31.60
N THR A 418 4.89 -12.29 31.76
CA THR A 418 4.92 -11.47 32.98
C THR A 418 4.51 -12.31 34.19
N ALA A 419 3.40 -13.03 34.12
CA ALA A 419 2.94 -13.90 35.19
C ALA A 419 3.92 -15.05 35.51
N LEU A 420 4.61 -15.59 34.48
CA LEU A 420 5.65 -16.58 34.66
C LEU A 420 6.88 -16.01 35.40
N ASN A 421 7.27 -14.79 35.03
CA ASN A 421 8.39 -14.10 35.65
C ASN A 421 8.06 -13.70 37.09
N GLU A 422 6.87 -13.23 37.39
CA GLU A 422 6.38 -12.95 38.73
C GLU A 422 6.42 -14.22 39.60
N LYS A 423 5.99 -15.38 39.10
CA LYS A 423 6.09 -16.66 39.79
C LYS A 423 7.54 -17.11 40.04
N ARG A 424 8.43 -16.91 39.04
CA ARG A 424 9.84 -17.34 39.13
C ARG A 424 10.67 -16.49 40.11
N PHE A 425 10.35 -15.21 40.17
CA PHE A 425 11.09 -14.21 40.98
C PHE A 425 10.33 -13.77 42.22
N ALA A 426 9.19 -14.39 42.54
CA ALA A 426 8.55 -14.20 43.83
C ALA A 426 9.55 -14.60 44.94
N PRO A 427 9.68 -13.80 46.01
CA PRO A 427 10.55 -14.14 47.10
C PRO A 427 10.13 -15.53 47.65
N LYS A 428 11.06 -16.48 47.62
CA LYS A 428 10.83 -17.79 48.23
C LYS A 428 10.51 -17.54 49.71
N LYS A 429 9.35 -18.02 50.18
CA LYS A 429 9.06 -18.07 51.63
C LYS A 429 10.24 -18.75 52.29
N ALA A 430 10.83 -18.09 53.28
CA ALA A 430 11.84 -18.71 54.11
C ALA A 430 11.27 -20.04 54.66
N TYR A 431 11.96 -21.14 54.43
CA TYR A 431 11.64 -22.35 55.11
C TYR A 431 11.91 -22.10 56.58
N ASP A 432 10.87 -22.08 57.40
CA ASP A 432 10.98 -22.22 58.84
C ASP A 432 11.64 -23.58 59.10
N ASN A 433 12.91 -23.54 59.42
CA ASN A 433 13.63 -24.69 59.94
C ASN A 433 13.34 -24.78 61.44
N ASP A 434 12.13 -25.20 61.79
CA ASP A 434 11.88 -25.78 63.11
C ASP A 434 12.20 -27.28 62.98
N ILE A 435 13.48 -27.62 63.13
CA ILE A 435 13.93 -28.94 63.48
C ILE A 435 14.18 -28.86 64.98
N ASP A 436 13.17 -29.23 65.77
CA ASP A 436 13.33 -29.56 67.17
C ASP A 436 14.13 -30.85 67.25
N PHE A 437 15.24 -30.82 68.01
CA PHE A 437 15.98 -31.97 68.48
C PHE A 437 15.42 -32.47 69.84
#